data_a9fc12ff20e647a5454b983c002b052b
#
_entry.id   a9fc12ff20e647a5454b983c002b052b
#
_cell.length_a   1.000
_cell.length_b   1.000
_cell.length_c   1.000
_cell.angle_alpha   90.00
_cell.angle_beta   90.00
_cell.angle_gamma   90.00
#
_symmetry.space_group_name_H-M   'P 1'
#
loop_
_entity.id
_entity.type
_entity.pdbx_description
1 polymer ?
#
loop_
_entity_poly.entity_id
_entity_poly.type
_entity_poly.pdbx_seq_one_letter_code
_entity_poly.pdbx_strand_id
1 'polypeptide(L)'
;MALHMSSRGIAALKGASKSHGVRSVPLRPAGLQSGACRMPARQLVSARVAEMTRPTHQDDEAMFCYQCEQTKGNTGCTKIGVCGKTSQVAILQDLLIYQLKGLGAWANFAHQTTNLPTPEVDSFVKAAIFATLTNVNFDPERFVEYITKADDFLQLIRNKLAQAGVEGRPTAAALPWFDLQGNPMDFSLRSAMAGTPINADTLEALGEQVSLLHRREVMGEANSTLLGLHELLTYGLKGVAAYAHHAEMLGKVDASLDDTFEEVLAFLASEASAAPEAVLGMCMRLGEVNFKVMALLDDAHTSRFGHPTPTQVRITPVKGKAILISGHDMHDLHDLLRQTEGTGINVYTHGEMLPGHGYPELHKFKHLVGNYGGAWYRQKKDFAEFPGAILMTTNCIMDPSPAYADRIFTTGEVGVSASKHLSGTPGAKDFSEVIARAQQLPGFSHEPEAKEVTVGFGHQATLGAASAVLDAIKAGQLSHIFLVGGCDAPEPSRKYYTDVVKGLPEDTMVLTLGCGKYRFYDQDLGTLANGLPRLLDMGQCNDAYSALVVATELAKALDTDVNSLPLSLDISWFEQKAVAVLLTLLNLGVKNIRLGPQLPAFCTPDMIDLLVKTFDLKAADTKHPQDEIKRMMANA
;
A
#
# COMPACT_ATOMS: atom_id res chain seq x y z
N MET A 1 -23.45 0.10 -20.74
CA MET A 1 -23.07 1.41 -21.24
C MET A 1 -21.85 1.82 -20.44
N ALA A 2 -20.65 1.46 -20.93
CA ALA A 2 -19.40 1.72 -20.22
C ALA A 2 -19.12 3.23 -20.23
N LEU A 3 -19.21 3.85 -19.06
CA LEU A 3 -18.75 5.22 -18.86
C LEU A 3 -17.21 5.18 -18.85
N HIS A 4 -16.61 5.39 -20.01
CA HIS A 4 -15.24 5.83 -20.11
C HIS A 4 -15.10 7.14 -19.31
N MET A 5 -14.57 7.09 -18.09
CA MET A 5 -14.02 8.27 -17.45
C MET A 5 -12.75 8.65 -18.21
N SER A 6 -12.95 9.37 -19.31
CA SER A 6 -11.88 10.00 -20.07
C SER A 6 -11.18 11.03 -19.17
N SER A 7 -10.01 11.49 -19.60
CA SER A 7 -9.24 12.61 -19.04
C SER A 7 -10.08 13.84 -18.57
N ARG A 8 -11.36 13.88 -18.87
CA ARG A 8 -12.34 14.87 -18.38
C ARG A 8 -12.70 14.74 -16.91
N GLY A 9 -12.65 13.54 -16.28
CA GLY A 9 -12.94 13.36 -14.85
C GLY A 9 -11.84 13.98 -13.97
N ILE A 10 -10.59 13.83 -14.39
CA ILE A 10 -9.43 14.44 -13.70
C ILE A 10 -9.44 15.97 -13.88
N ALA A 11 -9.89 16.45 -15.02
CA ALA A 11 -10.07 17.88 -15.27
C ALA A 11 -11.22 18.48 -14.43
N ALA A 12 -12.22 17.71 -14.05
CA ALA A 12 -13.32 18.19 -13.21
C ALA A 12 -12.89 18.40 -11.75
N LEU A 13 -12.05 17.51 -11.20
CA LEU A 13 -11.44 17.72 -9.87
C LEU A 13 -10.49 18.94 -9.87
N LYS A 14 -9.70 19.13 -10.95
CA LYS A 14 -8.85 20.32 -11.13
C LYS A 14 -9.62 21.57 -11.58
N GLY A 15 -10.78 21.42 -12.21
CA GLY A 15 -11.62 22.51 -12.73
C GLY A 15 -12.46 23.22 -11.67
N ALA A 16 -12.89 22.52 -10.64
CA ALA A 16 -13.58 23.13 -9.48
C ALA A 16 -12.68 24.16 -8.76
N SER A 17 -11.35 23.94 -8.80
CA SER A 17 -10.34 24.89 -8.30
C SER A 17 -10.18 26.14 -9.18
N LYS A 18 -10.60 26.12 -10.48
CA LYS A 18 -10.37 27.23 -11.41
C LYS A 18 -11.46 28.32 -11.39
N SER A 19 -12.65 28.05 -10.85
CA SER A 19 -13.75 29.03 -10.82
C SER A 19 -13.57 30.13 -9.76
N HIS A 20 -12.62 29.98 -8.83
CA HIS A 20 -12.34 30.98 -7.79
C HIS A 20 -10.87 31.42 -7.78
N GLY A 21 -10.28 31.71 -8.96
CA GLY A 21 -9.06 32.51 -9.06
C GLY A 21 -7.84 32.01 -8.27
N VAL A 22 -7.80 30.74 -7.90
CA VAL A 22 -6.58 30.13 -7.37
C VAL A 22 -5.67 29.89 -8.55
N ARG A 23 -4.86 30.88 -8.89
CA ARG A 23 -3.65 30.69 -9.68
C ARG A 23 -2.90 29.52 -9.04
N SER A 24 -2.38 28.62 -9.85
CA SER A 24 -1.29 27.75 -9.43
C SER A 24 -0.26 28.63 -8.73
N VAL A 25 -0.33 28.67 -7.42
CA VAL A 25 0.64 29.41 -6.60
C VAL A 25 1.91 28.63 -6.79
N PRO A 26 2.96 29.19 -7.44
CA PRO A 26 4.26 28.62 -7.25
C PRO A 26 4.47 28.64 -5.74
N LEU A 27 4.75 27.48 -5.14
CA LEU A 27 5.11 27.37 -3.74
C LEU A 27 6.31 28.29 -3.50
N ARG A 28 6.05 29.56 -3.17
CA ARG A 28 7.07 30.41 -2.57
C ARG A 28 7.19 29.89 -1.14
N PRO A 29 8.35 29.44 -0.71
CA PRO A 29 8.57 28.97 0.64
C PRO A 29 8.21 30.10 1.60
N ALA A 30 7.19 29.89 2.42
CA ALA A 30 7.08 30.63 3.68
C ALA A 30 8.35 30.27 4.45
N GLY A 31 9.24 31.26 4.61
CA GLY A 31 10.61 31.08 5.01
C GLY A 31 10.84 30.05 6.11
N LEU A 32 11.44 28.94 5.74
CA LEU A 32 12.26 28.17 6.66
C LEU A 32 13.43 29.11 7.04
N GLN A 33 13.35 29.71 8.22
CA GLN A 33 14.50 30.40 8.81
C GLN A 33 15.51 29.31 9.20
N SER A 34 16.31 28.91 8.23
CA SER A 34 17.41 27.97 8.44
C SER A 34 18.63 28.75 8.90
N GLY A 35 18.89 28.76 10.20
CA GLY A 35 20.19 29.05 10.75
C GLY A 35 21.21 27.91 10.57
N ALA A 36 20.94 26.91 9.73
CA ALA A 36 21.85 25.82 9.44
C ALA A 36 22.59 26.09 8.10
N CYS A 37 23.91 26.02 8.16
CA CYS A 37 24.80 26.12 7.02
C CYS A 37 24.41 25.08 5.97
N ARG A 38 23.74 25.48 4.87
CA ARG A 38 23.39 24.59 3.75
C ARG A 38 24.68 24.17 3.06
N MET A 39 25.05 22.91 3.16
CA MET A 39 26.07 22.36 2.28
C MET A 39 25.53 22.38 0.83
N PRO A 40 26.34 22.80 -0.17
CA PRO A 40 25.97 22.67 -1.58
C PRO A 40 25.68 21.20 -1.93
N ALA A 41 24.72 20.95 -2.83
CA ALA A 41 24.33 19.60 -3.25
C ALA A 41 25.55 18.73 -3.67
N ARG A 42 26.55 19.33 -4.31
CA ARG A 42 27.86 18.69 -4.62
C ARG A 42 28.64 18.26 -3.39
N GLN A 43 28.56 18.98 -2.28
CA GLN A 43 29.21 18.60 -1.02
C GLN A 43 28.42 17.50 -0.28
N LEU A 44 27.10 17.45 -0.40
CA LEU A 44 26.29 16.34 0.12
C LEU A 44 26.59 15.04 -0.65
N VAL A 45 26.78 15.10 -1.97
CA VAL A 45 27.18 13.96 -2.79
C VAL A 45 28.64 13.59 -2.52
N SER A 46 29.56 14.55 -2.40
CA SER A 46 30.96 14.27 -2.10
C SER A 46 31.22 13.87 -0.64
N ALA A 47 30.42 14.37 0.32
CA ALA A 47 30.45 13.86 1.69
C ALA A 47 29.91 12.41 1.76
N ARG A 48 28.87 12.06 0.95
CA ARG A 48 28.43 10.68 0.78
C ARG A 48 29.53 9.75 0.23
N VAL A 49 30.43 10.29 -0.58
CA VAL A 49 31.53 9.51 -1.20
C VAL A 49 32.75 9.41 -0.29
N ALA A 50 33.03 10.44 0.52
CA ALA A 50 34.27 10.51 1.30
C ALA A 50 34.22 9.83 2.69
N GLU A 51 33.01 9.55 3.22
CA GLU A 51 32.81 9.02 4.58
C GLU A 51 32.19 7.62 4.64
N MET A 52 32.09 6.90 3.53
CA MET A 52 31.65 5.48 3.54
C MET A 52 32.80 4.55 4.00
N THR A 53 33.45 4.90 5.09
CA THR A 53 34.20 3.96 5.92
C THR A 53 33.19 3.10 6.71
N ARG A 54 33.55 1.84 7.03
CA ARG A 54 32.72 0.91 7.79
C ARG A 54 31.89 1.63 8.85
N PRO A 55 30.53 1.42 8.89
CA PRO A 55 29.70 2.03 9.91
C PRO A 55 30.20 1.64 11.29
N THR A 56 30.45 2.64 12.14
CA THR A 56 30.65 2.42 13.57
C THR A 56 29.28 2.47 14.22
N HIS A 57 28.52 1.36 14.15
CA HIS A 57 27.23 1.27 14.85
C HIS A 57 27.43 1.44 16.35
N GLN A 58 26.53 2.14 17.02
CA GLN A 58 26.43 2.04 18.48
C GLN A 58 26.18 0.56 18.79
N ASP A 59 26.91 -0.03 19.74
CA ASP A 59 27.09 -1.47 19.99
C ASP A 59 25.81 -2.33 20.11
N ASP A 60 24.63 -1.75 19.93
CA ASP A 60 23.33 -2.39 20.14
C ASP A 60 22.34 -2.32 18.95
N GLU A 61 22.62 -1.58 17.87
CA GLU A 61 21.72 -1.43 16.72
C GLU A 61 22.20 -2.26 15.53
N ALA A 62 21.38 -3.27 15.14
CA ALA A 62 21.66 -4.16 14.01
C ALA A 62 20.89 -3.78 12.74
N MET A 63 19.89 -2.89 12.82
CA MET A 63 19.07 -2.41 11.72
C MET A 63 18.39 -1.09 12.10
N PHE A 64 17.77 -0.43 11.13
CA PHE A 64 16.78 0.60 11.41
C PHE A 64 15.59 0.48 10.46
N CYS A 65 14.35 0.53 11.00
CA CYS A 65 13.14 0.50 10.18
C CYS A 65 12.00 1.25 10.86
N TYR A 66 11.38 2.20 10.16
CA TYR A 66 10.19 2.94 10.61
C TYR A 66 9.10 3.02 9.53
N GLN A 67 9.07 2.05 8.60
CA GLN A 67 8.18 2.13 7.43
C GLN A 67 6.69 1.87 7.74
N CYS A 68 6.34 1.40 8.94
CA CYS A 68 4.94 1.13 9.33
C CYS A 68 4.58 1.79 10.67
N GLU A 69 3.29 1.88 10.95
CA GLU A 69 2.77 2.48 12.18
C GLU A 69 3.19 1.71 13.44
N GLN A 70 3.41 0.39 13.32
CA GLN A 70 3.78 -0.49 14.44
C GLN A 70 5.26 -0.38 14.84
N THR A 71 6.02 0.52 14.23
CA THR A 71 7.43 0.69 14.57
C THR A 71 7.60 0.95 16.07
N LYS A 72 8.62 0.33 16.68
CA LYS A 72 8.81 0.30 18.13
C LYS A 72 8.81 1.71 18.74
N GLY A 73 7.87 1.95 19.64
CA GLY A 73 7.74 3.23 20.35
C GLY A 73 7.45 4.43 19.45
N ASN A 74 7.00 4.24 18.22
CA ASN A 74 6.86 5.26 17.17
C ASN A 74 8.16 6.02 16.88
N THR A 75 9.32 5.33 17.00
CA THR A 75 10.65 5.91 16.72
C THR A 75 11.42 5.10 15.69
N GLY A 76 11.39 3.79 15.77
CA GLY A 76 12.08 2.87 14.87
C GLY A 76 12.38 1.52 15.49
N CYS A 77 12.43 0.47 14.68
CA CYS A 77 12.91 -0.85 15.06
C CYS A 77 14.42 -0.92 14.82
N THR A 78 15.23 -1.29 15.84
CA THR A 78 16.69 -1.23 15.78
C THR A 78 17.39 -2.59 15.88
N LYS A 79 16.70 -3.65 16.35
CA LYS A 79 17.26 -5.01 16.48
C LYS A 79 16.49 -6.04 15.67
N ILE A 80 15.17 -5.98 15.78
CA ILE A 80 14.20 -6.80 15.04
C ILE A 80 12.93 -5.99 14.84
N GLY A 81 12.27 -6.14 13.69
CA GLY A 81 10.98 -5.52 13.43
C GLY A 81 9.90 -6.05 14.39
N VAL A 82 8.98 -5.20 14.85
CA VAL A 82 7.79 -5.65 15.60
C VAL A 82 6.97 -6.66 14.77
N CYS A 83 7.03 -6.55 13.42
CA CYS A 83 6.44 -7.51 12.48
C CYS A 83 7.17 -8.85 12.39
N GLY A 84 8.35 -9.00 13.01
CA GLY A 84 9.21 -10.18 12.90
C GLY A 84 10.35 -10.06 11.89
N LYS A 85 10.46 -8.93 11.16
CA LYS A 85 11.54 -8.71 10.18
C LYS A 85 12.90 -8.73 10.87
N THR A 86 13.82 -9.60 10.41
CA THR A 86 15.20 -9.67 10.89
C THR A 86 16.04 -8.49 10.37
N SER A 87 17.21 -8.24 10.97
CA SER A 87 18.18 -7.26 10.46
C SER A 87 18.61 -7.59 9.03
N GLN A 88 18.93 -8.84 8.74
CA GLN A 88 19.29 -9.30 7.40
C GLN A 88 18.21 -8.95 6.37
N VAL A 89 16.95 -9.30 6.62
CA VAL A 89 15.84 -8.97 5.70
C VAL A 89 15.69 -7.45 5.54
N ALA A 90 15.84 -6.66 6.61
CA ALA A 90 15.74 -5.21 6.51
C ALA A 90 16.84 -4.62 5.62
N ILE A 91 18.08 -5.06 5.81
CA ILE A 91 19.23 -4.62 5.02
C ILE A 91 19.11 -5.06 3.55
N LEU A 92 18.68 -6.31 3.30
CA LEU A 92 18.44 -6.80 1.93
C LEU A 92 17.31 -6.05 1.23
N GLN A 93 16.26 -5.64 1.93
CA GLN A 93 15.23 -4.78 1.37
C GLN A 93 15.77 -3.38 0.98
N ASP A 94 16.60 -2.79 1.83
CA ASP A 94 17.23 -1.50 1.54
C ASP A 94 18.20 -1.62 0.35
N LEU A 95 18.96 -2.71 0.29
CA LEU A 95 19.85 -3.02 -0.82
C LEU A 95 19.09 -3.19 -2.14
N LEU A 96 17.96 -3.93 -2.12
CA LEU A 96 17.10 -4.07 -3.29
C LEU A 96 16.58 -2.72 -3.78
N ILE A 97 16.06 -1.89 -2.89
CA ILE A 97 15.59 -0.53 -3.27
C ILE A 97 16.74 0.31 -3.84
N TYR A 98 17.94 0.18 -3.30
CA TYR A 98 19.11 0.86 -3.84
C TYR A 98 19.45 0.37 -5.25
N GLN A 99 19.48 -0.94 -5.46
CA GLN A 99 19.70 -1.54 -6.78
C GLN A 99 18.64 -1.12 -7.80
N LEU A 100 17.36 -1.07 -7.37
CA LEU A 100 16.26 -0.63 -8.22
C LEU A 100 16.36 0.86 -8.60
N LYS A 101 16.93 1.72 -7.74
CA LYS A 101 17.24 3.12 -8.13
C LYS A 101 18.21 3.16 -9.30
N GLY A 102 19.23 2.32 -9.30
CA GLY A 102 20.17 2.18 -10.42
C GLY A 102 19.50 1.65 -11.69
N LEU A 103 18.71 0.58 -11.56
CA LEU A 103 17.95 0.01 -12.68
C LEU A 103 16.98 1.04 -13.27
N GLY A 104 16.19 1.72 -12.43
CA GLY A 104 15.24 2.75 -12.85
C GLY A 104 15.94 3.93 -13.54
N ALA A 105 17.14 4.34 -13.08
CA ALA A 105 17.91 5.38 -13.75
C ALA A 105 18.31 4.98 -15.18
N TRP A 106 18.73 3.74 -15.38
CA TRP A 106 19.09 3.24 -16.72
C TRP A 106 17.86 3.01 -17.61
N ALA A 107 16.75 2.51 -17.08
CA ALA A 107 15.51 2.29 -17.82
C ALA A 107 14.90 3.64 -18.26
N ASN A 108 14.80 4.60 -17.34
CA ASN A 108 14.34 5.96 -17.64
C ASN A 108 15.25 6.64 -18.70
N PHE A 109 16.58 6.46 -18.61
CA PHE A 109 17.49 6.96 -19.64
C PHE A 109 17.26 6.29 -21.01
N ALA A 110 16.99 4.99 -21.03
CA ALA A 110 16.68 4.27 -22.26
C ALA A 110 15.37 4.78 -22.90
N HIS A 111 14.33 4.99 -22.12
CA HIS A 111 13.06 5.57 -22.60
C HIS A 111 13.26 6.97 -23.17
N GLN A 112 14.00 7.83 -22.47
CA GLN A 112 14.23 9.21 -22.91
C GLN A 112 15.10 9.34 -24.18
N THR A 113 16.02 8.41 -24.40
CA THR A 113 17.00 8.51 -25.51
C THR A 113 16.61 7.71 -26.75
N THR A 114 15.93 6.59 -26.59
CA THR A 114 15.65 5.64 -27.69
C THR A 114 14.21 5.23 -27.80
N ASN A 115 13.36 5.62 -26.85
CA ASN A 115 11.98 5.12 -26.74
C ASN A 115 11.93 3.57 -26.68
N LEU A 116 12.95 2.95 -26.11
CA LEU A 116 13.08 1.49 -26.01
C LEU A 116 12.04 0.94 -25.01
N PRO A 117 11.13 0.06 -25.43
CA PRO A 117 10.17 -0.54 -24.50
C PRO A 117 10.88 -1.56 -23.59
N THR A 118 10.53 -1.53 -22.31
CA THR A 118 11.10 -2.41 -21.28
C THR A 118 10.04 -3.15 -20.43
N PRO A 119 8.97 -3.73 -21.02
CA PRO A 119 7.84 -4.25 -20.27
C PRO A 119 8.21 -5.35 -19.25
N GLU A 120 9.27 -6.12 -19.52
CA GLU A 120 9.78 -7.14 -18.59
C GLU A 120 10.46 -6.50 -17.37
N VAL A 121 11.12 -5.36 -17.57
CA VAL A 121 11.75 -4.58 -16.49
C VAL A 121 10.67 -3.89 -15.67
N ASP A 122 9.68 -3.29 -16.32
CA ASP A 122 8.57 -2.59 -15.68
C ASP A 122 7.78 -3.52 -14.76
N SER A 123 7.43 -4.72 -15.25
CA SER A 123 6.79 -5.77 -14.46
C SER A 123 7.64 -6.19 -13.26
N PHE A 124 8.94 -6.43 -13.51
CA PHE A 124 9.86 -6.81 -12.44
C PHE A 124 10.03 -5.72 -11.39
N VAL A 125 10.17 -4.47 -11.80
CA VAL A 125 10.33 -3.31 -10.88
C VAL A 125 9.13 -3.21 -9.94
N LYS A 126 7.90 -3.31 -10.45
CA LYS A 126 6.68 -3.33 -9.64
C LYS A 126 6.67 -4.46 -8.62
N ALA A 127 6.95 -5.68 -9.05
CA ALA A 127 6.99 -6.87 -8.19
C ALA A 127 8.09 -6.75 -7.11
N ALA A 128 9.30 -6.33 -7.50
CA ALA A 128 10.44 -6.20 -6.59
C ALA A 128 10.22 -5.09 -5.54
N ILE A 129 9.66 -3.95 -5.94
CA ILE A 129 9.27 -2.89 -4.99
C ILE A 129 8.20 -3.41 -4.04
N PHE A 130 7.16 -4.08 -4.55
CA PHE A 130 6.08 -4.64 -3.75
C PHE A 130 6.59 -5.67 -2.72
N ALA A 131 7.55 -6.53 -3.08
CA ALA A 131 8.15 -7.49 -2.15
C ALA A 131 8.76 -6.82 -0.91
N THR A 132 9.18 -5.55 -0.99
CA THR A 132 9.76 -4.79 0.14
C THR A 132 8.72 -4.08 1.02
N LEU A 133 7.43 -4.14 0.66
CA LEU A 133 6.35 -3.55 1.44
C LEU A 133 6.19 -4.27 2.79
N THR A 134 5.63 -3.60 3.79
CA THR A 134 5.43 -4.17 5.13
C THR A 134 4.59 -5.45 5.06
N ASN A 135 5.05 -6.51 5.72
CA ASN A 135 4.35 -7.78 5.86
C ASN A 135 4.06 -8.48 4.51
N VAL A 136 5.03 -8.48 3.59
CA VAL A 136 4.98 -9.22 2.32
C VAL A 136 6.00 -10.35 2.31
N ASN A 137 7.29 -10.02 2.35
CA ASN A 137 8.34 -11.00 2.20
C ASN A 137 9.36 -10.90 3.34
N PHE A 138 9.59 -12.03 4.00
CA PHE A 138 10.52 -12.19 5.12
C PHE A 138 11.62 -13.23 4.80
N ASP A 139 11.69 -13.69 3.53
CA ASP A 139 12.61 -14.72 3.11
C ASP A 139 13.88 -14.10 2.51
N PRO A 140 15.07 -14.23 3.16
CA PRO A 140 16.33 -13.67 2.66
C PRO A 140 16.71 -14.20 1.27
N GLU A 141 16.46 -15.48 0.99
CA GLU A 141 16.83 -16.09 -0.31
C GLU A 141 16.01 -15.51 -1.46
N ARG A 142 14.75 -15.15 -1.22
CA ARG A 142 13.94 -14.43 -2.21
C ARG A 142 14.50 -13.05 -2.51
N PHE A 143 15.06 -12.36 -1.53
CA PHE A 143 15.74 -11.08 -1.77
C PHE A 143 17.05 -11.25 -2.56
N VAL A 144 17.81 -12.33 -2.33
CA VAL A 144 18.96 -12.69 -3.18
C VAL A 144 18.54 -12.83 -4.65
N GLU A 145 17.42 -13.53 -4.90
CA GLU A 145 16.86 -13.68 -6.26
C GLU A 145 16.49 -12.32 -6.88
N TYR A 146 15.74 -11.46 -6.16
CA TYR A 146 15.36 -10.12 -6.66
C TYR A 146 16.57 -9.24 -6.94
N ILE A 147 17.54 -9.18 -6.03
CA ILE A 147 18.75 -8.35 -6.19
C ILE A 147 19.57 -8.83 -7.38
N THR A 148 19.75 -10.14 -7.54
CA THR A 148 20.48 -10.72 -8.68
C THR A 148 19.76 -10.42 -10.00
N LYS A 149 18.44 -10.59 -10.04
CA LYS A 149 17.63 -10.34 -11.23
C LYS A 149 17.60 -8.84 -11.60
N ALA A 150 17.65 -7.94 -10.63
CA ALA A 150 17.78 -6.51 -10.87
C ALA A 150 19.07 -6.18 -11.61
N ASP A 151 20.20 -6.83 -11.25
CA ASP A 151 21.48 -6.67 -11.96
C ASP A 151 21.41 -7.27 -13.38
N ASP A 152 20.75 -8.41 -13.57
CA ASP A 152 20.56 -8.99 -14.91
C ASP A 152 19.77 -8.04 -15.84
N PHE A 153 18.71 -7.41 -15.33
CA PHE A 153 17.95 -6.42 -16.10
C PHE A 153 18.77 -5.14 -16.35
N LEU A 154 19.57 -4.69 -15.40
CA LEU A 154 20.49 -3.58 -15.60
C LEU A 154 21.44 -3.86 -16.76
N GLN A 155 22.05 -5.04 -16.80
CA GLN A 155 22.95 -5.45 -17.90
C GLN A 155 22.18 -5.58 -19.21
N LEU A 156 20.95 -6.07 -19.20
CA LEU A 156 20.09 -6.16 -20.38
C LEU A 156 19.86 -4.78 -21.01
N ILE A 157 19.47 -3.77 -20.22
CA ILE A 157 19.25 -2.41 -20.71
C ILE A 157 20.55 -1.82 -21.27
N ARG A 158 21.67 -1.93 -20.55
CA ARG A 158 22.97 -1.43 -21.01
C ARG A 158 23.37 -2.06 -22.36
N ASN A 159 23.16 -3.36 -22.51
CA ASN A 159 23.46 -4.06 -23.77
C ASN A 159 22.55 -3.61 -24.91
N LYS A 160 21.26 -3.43 -24.66
CA LYS A 160 20.31 -2.92 -25.66
C LYS A 160 20.67 -1.49 -26.12
N LEU A 161 21.04 -0.61 -25.20
CA LEU A 161 21.51 0.75 -25.51
C LEU A 161 22.80 0.73 -26.34
N ALA A 162 23.77 -0.08 -25.97
CA ALA A 162 25.03 -0.24 -26.73
C ALA A 162 24.78 -0.77 -28.16
N GLN A 163 23.86 -1.74 -28.31
CA GLN A 163 23.45 -2.25 -29.63
C GLN A 163 22.72 -1.20 -30.48
N ALA A 164 22.00 -0.29 -29.84
CA ALA A 164 21.35 0.85 -30.50
C ALA A 164 22.33 2.00 -30.81
N GLY A 165 23.61 1.86 -30.47
CA GLY A 165 24.63 2.90 -30.71
C GLY A 165 24.48 4.12 -29.79
N VAL A 166 23.78 3.98 -28.65
CA VAL A 166 23.62 5.07 -27.70
C VAL A 166 24.87 5.19 -26.85
N GLU A 167 25.57 6.32 -26.98
CA GLU A 167 26.66 6.70 -26.12
C GLU A 167 26.14 7.54 -24.95
N GLY A 168 26.65 7.30 -23.75
CA GLY A 168 26.30 8.02 -22.54
C GLY A 168 25.78 7.14 -21.42
N ARG A 169 25.43 7.80 -20.33
CA ARG A 169 24.91 7.15 -19.11
C ARG A 169 23.91 8.10 -18.42
N PRO A 170 23.02 7.57 -17.57
CA PRO A 170 22.11 8.42 -16.80
C PRO A 170 22.88 9.45 -15.98
N THR A 171 22.39 10.70 -15.99
CA THR A 171 22.92 11.75 -15.10
C THR A 171 22.63 11.45 -13.63
N ALA A 172 21.62 10.61 -13.38
CA ALA A 172 21.29 10.06 -12.05
C ALA A 172 22.34 9.10 -11.49
N ALA A 173 23.40 8.78 -12.21
CA ALA A 173 24.50 7.91 -11.78
C ALA A 173 25.37 8.51 -10.64
N ALA A 174 24.82 9.43 -9.85
CA ALA A 174 25.48 10.04 -8.69
C ALA A 174 25.47 9.15 -7.43
N LEU A 175 24.83 7.97 -7.47
CA LEU A 175 24.94 6.97 -6.40
C LEU A 175 25.93 5.89 -6.84
N PRO A 176 27.22 6.03 -6.52
CA PRO A 176 28.18 4.99 -6.86
C PRO A 176 27.92 3.74 -6.01
N TRP A 177 27.95 2.57 -6.62
CA TRP A 177 28.22 1.35 -5.89
C TRP A 177 29.65 1.40 -5.35
N PHE A 178 29.79 0.90 -4.14
CA PHE A 178 31.10 0.68 -3.55
C PHE A 178 31.35 -0.82 -3.48
N ASP A 179 32.59 -1.23 -3.75
CA ASP A 179 32.99 -2.58 -3.43
C ASP A 179 33.03 -2.79 -1.90
N LEU A 180 33.28 -4.03 -1.46
CA LEU A 180 33.35 -4.33 -0.02
C LEU A 180 34.55 -3.64 0.69
N GLN A 181 35.43 -2.99 -0.07
CA GLN A 181 36.56 -2.20 0.40
C GLN A 181 36.28 -0.70 0.38
N GLY A 182 35.08 -0.28 -0.06
CA GLY A 182 34.68 1.13 -0.11
C GLY A 182 35.16 1.89 -1.36
N ASN A 183 35.58 1.19 -2.44
CA ASN A 183 35.93 1.86 -3.68
C ASN A 183 34.68 2.12 -4.55
N PRO A 184 34.56 3.29 -5.21
CA PRO A 184 33.41 3.58 -6.06
C PRO A 184 33.40 2.66 -7.29
N MET A 185 32.26 2.01 -7.53
CA MET A 185 32.00 1.11 -8.64
C MET A 185 30.90 1.67 -9.56
N ASP A 186 30.70 1.06 -10.71
CA ASP A 186 29.52 1.29 -11.50
C ASP A 186 28.29 0.57 -10.89
N PHE A 187 27.07 0.84 -11.39
CA PHE A 187 25.84 0.21 -10.89
C PHE A 187 25.74 -1.29 -11.24
N SER A 188 26.81 -2.05 -11.08
CA SER A 188 26.80 -3.49 -11.31
C SER A 188 27.08 -4.23 -10.01
N LEU A 189 26.11 -4.98 -9.55
CA LEU A 189 26.25 -5.87 -8.40
C LEU A 189 27.43 -6.85 -8.64
N ARG A 190 27.53 -7.40 -9.84
CA ARG A 190 28.59 -8.36 -10.18
C ARG A 190 29.97 -7.73 -10.12
N SER A 191 30.10 -6.45 -10.49
CA SER A 191 31.36 -5.72 -10.32
C SER A 191 31.67 -5.48 -8.84
N ALA A 192 30.67 -5.07 -8.04
CA ALA A 192 30.84 -4.87 -6.60
C ALA A 192 31.19 -6.17 -5.85
N MET A 193 30.66 -7.29 -6.32
CA MET A 193 30.84 -8.63 -5.73
C MET A 193 31.94 -9.46 -6.41
N ALA A 194 32.81 -8.85 -7.25
CA ALA A 194 33.81 -9.58 -8.01
C ALA A 194 34.70 -10.45 -7.10
N GLY A 195 34.69 -11.78 -7.34
CA GLY A 195 35.40 -12.76 -6.54
C GLY A 195 34.74 -13.16 -5.22
N THR A 196 33.52 -12.64 -4.91
CA THR A 196 32.75 -12.98 -3.72
C THR A 196 31.48 -13.73 -4.14
N PRO A 197 31.11 -14.85 -3.49
CA PRO A 197 29.83 -15.50 -3.75
C PRO A 197 28.65 -14.56 -3.47
N ILE A 198 27.60 -14.62 -4.30
CA ILE A 198 26.35 -13.90 -4.09
C ILE A 198 25.43 -14.80 -3.26
N ASN A 199 25.19 -14.45 -2.02
CA ASN A 199 24.26 -15.09 -1.08
C ASN A 199 23.76 -14.06 -0.05
N ALA A 200 22.84 -14.46 0.83
CA ALA A 200 22.21 -13.55 1.78
C ALA A 200 23.25 -12.84 2.69
N ASP A 201 24.24 -13.56 3.21
CA ASP A 201 25.23 -12.99 4.14
C ASP A 201 26.16 -11.97 3.46
N THR A 202 26.62 -12.27 2.24
CA THR A 202 27.52 -11.37 1.50
C THR A 202 26.77 -10.15 0.96
N LEU A 203 25.49 -10.31 0.60
CA LEU A 203 24.63 -9.19 0.22
C LEU A 203 24.23 -8.35 1.43
N GLU A 204 24.04 -8.94 2.62
CA GLU A 204 23.84 -8.18 3.86
C GLU A 204 25.03 -7.26 4.13
N ALA A 205 26.27 -7.80 4.09
CA ALA A 205 27.48 -7.01 4.29
C ALA A 205 27.62 -5.86 3.26
N LEU A 206 27.21 -6.06 2.02
CA LEU A 206 27.17 -4.99 1.01
C LEU A 206 26.03 -3.99 1.33
N GLY A 207 24.88 -4.48 1.74
CA GLY A 207 23.67 -3.70 2.02
C GLY A 207 23.82 -2.80 3.25
N GLU A 208 24.67 -3.13 4.22
CA GLU A 208 24.96 -2.25 5.36
C GLU A 208 25.33 -0.83 4.92
N GLN A 209 26.07 -0.68 3.82
CA GLN A 209 26.53 0.61 3.29
C GLN A 209 25.41 1.49 2.75
N VAL A 210 24.25 0.93 2.42
CA VAL A 210 23.11 1.63 1.83
C VAL A 210 21.85 1.52 2.68
N SER A 211 21.96 0.84 3.82
CA SER A 211 20.86 0.62 4.76
C SER A 211 20.28 1.95 5.28
N LEU A 212 19.04 1.94 5.71
CA LEU A 212 18.42 3.11 6.31
C LEU A 212 19.17 3.54 7.58
N LEU A 213 19.71 2.59 8.35
CA LEU A 213 20.55 2.88 9.52
C LEU A 213 21.74 3.73 9.11
N HIS A 214 22.53 3.27 8.11
CA HIS A 214 23.69 4.01 7.61
C HIS A 214 23.30 5.38 7.02
N ARG A 215 22.23 5.46 6.24
CA ARG A 215 21.77 6.74 5.66
C ARG A 215 21.40 7.75 6.74
N ARG A 216 20.82 7.32 7.86
CA ARG A 216 20.53 8.20 9.01
C ARG A 216 21.80 8.74 9.65
N GLU A 217 22.81 7.90 9.82
CA GLU A 217 24.12 8.30 10.38
C GLU A 217 24.81 9.33 9.50
N VAL A 218 24.91 9.05 8.19
CA VAL A 218 25.60 9.92 7.21
C VAL A 218 24.87 11.25 7.02
N MET A 219 23.55 11.24 6.93
CA MET A 219 22.76 12.48 6.75
C MET A 219 22.69 13.30 8.03
N GLY A 220 22.76 12.68 9.19
CA GLY A 220 22.69 13.33 10.49
C GLY A 220 21.35 14.03 10.78
N GLU A 221 21.21 14.53 11.99
CA GLU A 221 19.96 15.17 12.48
C GLU A 221 19.55 16.38 11.61
N ALA A 222 20.50 17.16 11.14
CA ALA A 222 20.25 18.36 10.34
C ALA A 222 19.54 18.09 9.01
N ASN A 223 19.63 16.87 8.48
CA ASN A 223 18.99 16.45 7.22
C ASN A 223 17.85 15.43 7.45
N SER A 224 17.41 15.25 8.68
CA SER A 224 16.37 14.28 9.03
C SER A 224 15.05 14.53 8.28
N THR A 225 14.67 15.79 8.07
CA THR A 225 13.50 16.16 7.28
C THR A 225 13.63 15.76 5.81
N LEU A 226 14.80 15.96 5.20
CA LEU A 226 15.04 15.52 3.82
C LEU A 226 14.99 13.98 3.71
N LEU A 227 15.60 13.29 4.67
CA LEU A 227 15.51 11.81 4.73
C LEU A 227 14.07 11.35 4.90
N GLY A 228 13.29 11.98 5.78
CA GLY A 228 11.86 11.68 5.96
C GLY A 228 11.05 11.87 4.67
N LEU A 229 11.34 12.92 3.89
CA LEU A 229 10.72 13.12 2.58
C LEU A 229 11.14 12.07 1.54
N HIS A 230 12.40 11.63 1.53
CA HIS A 230 12.86 10.51 0.68
C HIS A 230 12.12 9.22 1.04
N GLU A 231 11.93 8.95 2.34
CA GLU A 231 11.18 7.78 2.79
C GLU A 231 9.69 7.91 2.47
N LEU A 232 9.08 9.09 2.62
CA LEU A 232 7.69 9.34 2.20
C LEU A 232 7.49 9.00 0.71
N LEU A 233 8.40 9.48 -0.15
CA LEU A 233 8.34 9.18 -1.59
C LEU A 233 8.56 7.68 -1.87
N THR A 234 9.56 7.07 -1.23
CA THR A 234 9.86 5.64 -1.37
C THR A 234 8.69 4.78 -0.88
N TYR A 235 8.09 5.12 0.25
CA TYR A 235 6.96 4.36 0.81
C TYR A 235 5.69 4.57 -0.01
N GLY A 236 5.45 5.79 -0.50
CA GLY A 236 4.40 6.02 -1.49
C GLY A 236 4.58 5.15 -2.72
N LEU A 237 5.80 5.10 -3.28
CA LEU A 237 6.13 4.25 -4.44
C LEU A 237 5.87 2.76 -4.17
N LYS A 238 6.20 2.25 -2.97
CA LYS A 238 5.89 0.86 -2.58
C LYS A 238 4.38 0.58 -2.63
N GLY A 239 3.57 1.49 -2.14
CA GLY A 239 2.11 1.36 -2.17
C GLY A 239 1.53 1.38 -3.59
N VAL A 240 2.02 2.31 -4.44
CA VAL A 240 1.59 2.40 -5.86
C VAL A 240 2.00 1.15 -6.63
N ALA A 241 3.23 0.67 -6.42
CA ALA A 241 3.73 -0.56 -7.05
C ALA A 241 2.87 -1.78 -6.71
N ALA A 242 2.43 -1.90 -5.44
CA ALA A 242 1.55 -2.98 -5.04
C ALA A 242 0.21 -2.95 -5.79
N TYR A 243 -0.43 -1.79 -5.91
CA TYR A 243 -1.69 -1.66 -6.65
C TYR A 243 -1.50 -1.89 -8.16
N ALA A 244 -0.43 -1.37 -8.76
CA ALA A 244 -0.12 -1.60 -10.17
C ALA A 244 0.15 -3.09 -10.46
N HIS A 245 0.89 -3.76 -9.57
CA HIS A 245 1.13 -5.19 -9.66
C HIS A 245 -0.18 -6.00 -9.58
N HIS A 246 -1.10 -5.64 -8.67
CA HIS A 246 -2.42 -6.30 -8.61
C HIS A 246 -3.22 -6.12 -9.91
N ALA A 247 -3.20 -4.93 -10.53
CA ALA A 247 -3.85 -4.70 -11.81
C ALA A 247 -3.23 -5.57 -12.93
N GLU A 248 -1.89 -5.66 -12.95
CA GLU A 248 -1.15 -6.50 -13.90
C GLU A 248 -1.49 -7.99 -13.73
N MET A 249 -1.60 -8.50 -12.50
CA MET A 249 -2.03 -9.88 -12.24
C MET A 249 -3.43 -10.19 -12.79
N LEU A 250 -4.26 -9.18 -12.96
CA LEU A 250 -5.57 -9.26 -13.60
C LEU A 250 -5.53 -8.98 -15.11
N GLY A 251 -4.35 -8.77 -15.70
CA GLY A 251 -4.14 -8.53 -17.12
C GLY A 251 -4.34 -7.07 -17.57
N LYS A 252 -4.33 -6.12 -16.65
CA LYS A 252 -4.41 -4.69 -16.96
C LYS A 252 -3.08 -4.00 -16.69
N VAL A 253 -2.52 -3.40 -17.74
CA VAL A 253 -1.25 -2.65 -17.74
C VAL A 253 -1.46 -1.34 -18.46
N ASP A 254 -0.86 -0.28 -17.98
CA ASP A 254 -0.74 1.01 -18.66
C ASP A 254 0.73 1.46 -18.61
N ALA A 255 1.43 1.32 -19.74
CA ALA A 255 2.85 1.63 -19.84
C ALA A 255 3.18 3.09 -19.45
N SER A 256 2.26 4.03 -19.67
CA SER A 256 2.46 5.43 -19.28
C SER A 256 2.46 5.63 -17.75
N LEU A 257 1.90 4.70 -17.00
CA LEU A 257 1.97 4.67 -15.53
C LEU A 257 3.23 3.95 -15.08
N ASP A 258 3.64 2.91 -15.80
CA ASP A 258 4.85 2.12 -15.49
C ASP A 258 6.11 2.98 -15.60
N ASP A 259 6.24 3.83 -16.60
CA ASP A 259 7.35 4.80 -16.76
C ASP A 259 7.58 5.65 -15.49
N THR A 260 6.53 5.89 -14.70
CA THR A 260 6.64 6.69 -13.47
C THR A 260 7.43 5.98 -12.37
N PHE A 261 7.41 4.66 -12.30
CA PHE A 261 8.23 3.93 -11.31
C PHE A 261 9.71 4.17 -11.56
N GLU A 262 10.12 4.12 -12.80
CA GLU A 262 11.50 4.37 -13.23
C GLU A 262 11.89 5.84 -13.05
N GLU A 263 10.98 6.77 -13.38
CA GLU A 263 11.18 8.22 -13.16
C GLU A 263 11.41 8.52 -11.67
N VAL A 264 10.60 7.97 -10.77
CA VAL A 264 10.75 8.19 -9.32
C VAL A 264 12.04 7.57 -8.78
N LEU A 265 12.37 6.36 -9.23
CA LEU A 265 13.63 5.69 -8.85
C LEU A 265 14.84 6.49 -9.35
N ALA A 266 14.83 6.94 -10.60
CA ALA A 266 15.86 7.80 -11.19
C ALA A 266 15.98 9.14 -10.45
N PHE A 267 14.84 9.76 -10.10
CA PHE A 267 14.80 11.00 -9.33
C PHE A 267 15.46 10.80 -7.95
N LEU A 268 15.11 9.73 -7.21
CA LEU A 268 15.71 9.40 -5.92
C LEU A 268 17.21 9.12 -5.99
N ALA A 269 17.72 8.73 -7.17
CA ALA A 269 19.13 8.54 -7.46
C ALA A 269 19.86 9.82 -7.88
N SER A 270 19.13 10.91 -8.19
CA SER A 270 19.69 12.13 -8.76
C SER A 270 20.00 13.21 -7.72
N GLU A 271 20.82 14.21 -8.12
CA GLU A 271 21.07 15.40 -7.30
C GLU A 271 19.79 16.24 -7.05
N ALA A 272 18.79 16.14 -7.92
CA ALA A 272 17.53 16.86 -7.77
C ALA A 272 16.78 16.46 -6.47
N SER A 273 16.97 15.23 -6.00
CA SER A 273 16.38 14.77 -4.74
C SER A 273 16.99 15.38 -3.48
N ALA A 274 18.04 16.21 -3.61
CA ALA A 274 18.60 16.97 -2.49
C ALA A 274 17.74 18.20 -2.11
N ALA A 275 16.77 18.59 -2.93
CA ALA A 275 15.87 19.72 -2.67
C ALA A 275 14.53 19.22 -2.10
N PRO A 276 14.16 19.58 -0.85
CA PRO A 276 12.91 19.14 -0.21
C PRO A 276 11.65 19.46 -1.05
N GLU A 277 11.62 20.62 -1.70
CA GLU A 277 10.52 21.05 -2.54
C GLU A 277 10.36 20.19 -3.79
N ALA A 278 11.48 19.72 -4.37
CA ALA A 278 11.46 18.81 -5.51
C ALA A 278 10.96 17.41 -5.10
N VAL A 279 11.36 16.93 -3.92
CA VAL A 279 10.87 15.65 -3.37
C VAL A 279 9.36 15.72 -3.12
N LEU A 280 8.87 16.80 -2.50
CA LEU A 280 7.43 17.00 -2.29
C LEU A 280 6.67 17.09 -3.62
N GLY A 281 7.23 17.78 -4.62
CA GLY A 281 6.67 17.83 -5.97
C GLY A 281 6.53 16.44 -6.59
N MET A 282 7.55 15.57 -6.42
CA MET A 282 7.51 14.20 -6.89
C MET A 282 6.50 13.34 -6.10
N CYS A 283 6.35 13.57 -4.78
CA CYS A 283 5.28 12.95 -3.98
C CYS A 283 3.88 13.29 -4.53
N MET A 284 3.63 14.54 -4.89
CA MET A 284 2.34 14.96 -5.47
C MET A 284 2.11 14.30 -6.84
N ARG A 285 3.14 14.24 -7.70
CA ARG A 285 3.06 13.51 -8.97
C ARG A 285 2.75 12.02 -8.75
N LEU A 286 3.42 11.38 -7.80
CA LEU A 286 3.15 9.99 -7.44
C LEU A 286 1.71 9.81 -6.95
N GLY A 287 1.16 10.76 -6.20
CA GLY A 287 -0.24 10.77 -5.78
C GLY A 287 -1.22 10.84 -6.96
N GLU A 288 -0.90 11.64 -8.01
CA GLU A 288 -1.68 11.67 -9.25
C GLU A 288 -1.64 10.32 -9.98
N VAL A 289 -0.47 9.71 -10.05
CA VAL A 289 -0.30 8.39 -10.69
C VAL A 289 -1.04 7.31 -9.91
N ASN A 290 -0.98 7.33 -8.58
CA ASN A 290 -1.70 6.37 -7.76
C ASN A 290 -3.22 6.43 -7.97
N PHE A 291 -3.80 7.61 -8.17
CA PHE A 291 -5.22 7.73 -8.53
C PHE A 291 -5.55 6.96 -9.81
N LYS A 292 -4.70 7.08 -10.84
CA LYS A 292 -4.86 6.38 -12.12
C LYS A 292 -4.64 4.87 -11.97
N VAL A 293 -3.66 4.47 -11.16
CA VAL A 293 -3.38 3.05 -10.85
C VAL A 293 -4.55 2.42 -10.09
N MET A 294 -5.13 3.10 -9.11
CA MET A 294 -6.33 2.60 -8.42
C MET A 294 -7.53 2.50 -9.37
N ALA A 295 -7.70 3.45 -10.30
CA ALA A 295 -8.72 3.37 -11.36
C ALA A 295 -8.51 2.18 -12.29
N LEU A 296 -7.26 1.90 -12.67
CA LEU A 296 -6.89 0.74 -13.48
C LEU A 296 -7.18 -0.57 -12.75
N LEU A 297 -6.91 -0.62 -11.45
CA LEU A 297 -7.18 -1.80 -10.62
C LEU A 297 -8.69 -2.00 -10.42
N ASP A 298 -9.46 -0.94 -10.22
CA ASP A 298 -10.93 -1.00 -10.17
C ASP A 298 -11.50 -1.54 -11.51
N ASP A 299 -11.02 -1.03 -12.65
CA ASP A 299 -11.40 -1.56 -13.96
C ASP A 299 -10.97 -3.03 -14.13
N ALA A 300 -9.80 -3.43 -13.62
CA ALA A 300 -9.34 -4.81 -13.65
C ALA A 300 -10.27 -5.74 -12.86
N HIS A 301 -10.67 -5.35 -11.66
CA HIS A 301 -11.61 -6.10 -10.83
C HIS A 301 -13.01 -6.15 -11.46
N THR A 302 -13.56 -4.99 -11.80
CA THR A 302 -14.96 -4.89 -12.23
C THR A 302 -15.21 -5.44 -13.63
N SER A 303 -14.25 -5.30 -14.55
CA SER A 303 -14.35 -5.92 -15.90
C SER A 303 -14.27 -7.44 -15.85
N ARG A 304 -13.55 -8.01 -14.87
CA ARG A 304 -13.37 -9.45 -14.73
C ARG A 304 -14.44 -10.12 -13.87
N PHE A 305 -14.80 -9.51 -12.75
CA PHE A 305 -15.67 -10.13 -11.74
C PHE A 305 -17.05 -9.48 -11.63
N GLY A 306 -17.32 -8.43 -12.42
CA GLY A 306 -18.51 -7.61 -12.35
C GLY A 306 -18.39 -6.56 -11.24
N HIS A 307 -19.25 -5.55 -11.28
CA HIS A 307 -19.30 -4.56 -10.20
C HIS A 307 -19.83 -5.19 -8.91
N PRO A 308 -19.21 -4.90 -7.75
CA PRO A 308 -19.68 -5.43 -6.49
C PRO A 308 -21.12 -4.95 -6.20
N THR A 309 -21.92 -5.86 -5.64
CA THR A 309 -23.31 -5.62 -5.24
C THR A 309 -23.50 -5.91 -3.77
N PRO A 310 -24.39 -5.23 -3.06
CA PRO A 310 -24.68 -5.49 -1.66
C PRO A 310 -25.00 -6.97 -1.43
N THR A 311 -24.17 -7.63 -0.63
CA THR A 311 -24.19 -9.08 -0.43
C THR A 311 -24.01 -9.39 1.05
N GLN A 312 -24.89 -10.27 1.58
CA GLN A 312 -24.77 -10.81 2.93
C GLN A 312 -23.68 -11.88 2.96
N VAL A 313 -22.75 -11.74 3.88
CA VAL A 313 -21.61 -12.64 4.04
C VAL A 313 -21.62 -13.23 5.44
N ARG A 314 -21.68 -14.54 5.51
CA ARG A 314 -21.62 -15.27 6.77
C ARG A 314 -20.23 -15.12 7.42
N ILE A 315 -20.19 -14.84 8.72
CA ILE A 315 -18.95 -14.71 9.53
C ILE A 315 -18.85 -15.81 10.61
N THR A 316 -19.68 -16.83 10.53
CA THR A 316 -19.65 -18.03 11.40
C THR A 316 -19.37 -19.27 10.56
N PRO A 317 -18.68 -20.30 11.12
CA PRO A 317 -18.29 -21.46 10.32
C PRO A 317 -19.46 -22.32 9.84
N VAL A 318 -19.22 -23.00 8.71
CA VAL A 318 -20.08 -24.06 8.14
C VAL A 318 -19.36 -25.39 8.34
N LYS A 319 -20.08 -26.44 8.73
CA LYS A 319 -19.50 -27.77 8.95
C LYS A 319 -18.90 -28.33 7.64
N GLY A 320 -17.69 -28.91 7.72
CA GLY A 320 -17.02 -29.54 6.58
C GLY A 320 -15.54 -29.24 6.47
N LYS A 321 -14.90 -29.81 5.46
CA LYS A 321 -13.51 -29.50 5.07
C LYS A 321 -13.39 -28.04 4.68
N ALA A 322 -12.24 -27.42 4.93
CA ALA A 322 -12.12 -25.97 4.76
C ALA A 322 -10.75 -25.53 4.24
N ILE A 323 -10.76 -24.49 3.43
CA ILE A 323 -9.59 -23.70 3.04
C ILE A 323 -9.87 -22.23 3.43
N LEU A 324 -8.86 -21.57 4.01
CA LEU A 324 -8.85 -20.14 4.27
C LEU A 324 -7.93 -19.46 3.27
N ILE A 325 -8.43 -18.45 2.54
CA ILE A 325 -7.62 -17.61 1.66
C ILE A 325 -7.56 -16.18 2.20
N SER A 326 -6.37 -15.61 2.25
CA SER A 326 -6.12 -14.26 2.77
C SER A 326 -5.17 -13.49 1.84
N GLY A 327 -5.17 -12.18 1.98
CA GLY A 327 -4.46 -11.24 1.11
C GLY A 327 -5.44 -10.39 0.31
N HIS A 328 -5.05 -9.98 -0.92
CA HIS A 328 -5.83 -9.04 -1.74
C HIS A 328 -6.13 -9.58 -3.14
N ASP A 329 -5.40 -10.61 -3.62
CA ASP A 329 -5.46 -11.08 -5.00
C ASP A 329 -6.74 -11.87 -5.28
N MET A 330 -7.70 -11.21 -5.93
CA MET A 330 -8.98 -11.83 -6.31
C MET A 330 -8.83 -12.82 -7.49
N HIS A 331 -7.71 -12.75 -8.24
CA HIS A 331 -7.43 -13.74 -9.25
C HIS A 331 -7.13 -15.10 -8.62
N ASP A 332 -6.28 -15.12 -7.59
CA ASP A 332 -5.97 -16.33 -6.84
C ASP A 332 -7.19 -16.88 -6.12
N LEU A 333 -8.07 -16.01 -5.58
CA LEU A 333 -9.36 -16.45 -5.04
C LEU A 333 -10.20 -17.15 -6.11
N HIS A 334 -10.32 -16.56 -7.31
CA HIS A 334 -11.09 -17.16 -8.42
C HIS A 334 -10.50 -18.49 -8.86
N ASP A 335 -9.18 -18.60 -9.01
CA ASP A 335 -8.52 -19.82 -9.43
C ASP A 335 -8.64 -20.92 -8.36
N LEU A 336 -8.54 -20.57 -7.08
CA LEU A 336 -8.80 -21.51 -5.98
C LEU A 336 -10.25 -22.00 -6.01
N LEU A 337 -11.22 -21.12 -6.21
CA LEU A 337 -12.64 -21.48 -6.29
C LEU A 337 -12.91 -22.44 -7.45
N ARG A 338 -12.31 -22.19 -8.62
CA ARG A 338 -12.43 -23.11 -9.77
C ARG A 338 -11.85 -24.50 -9.48
N GLN A 339 -10.70 -24.57 -8.82
CA GLN A 339 -10.01 -25.84 -8.52
C GLN A 339 -10.67 -26.61 -7.36
N THR A 340 -11.39 -25.92 -6.49
CA THR A 340 -12.10 -26.54 -5.36
C THR A 340 -13.56 -26.90 -5.68
N GLU A 341 -14.08 -26.49 -6.84
CA GLU A 341 -15.45 -26.80 -7.23
C GLU A 341 -15.69 -28.32 -7.29
N GLY A 342 -16.76 -28.80 -6.65
CA GLY A 342 -17.10 -30.22 -6.58
C GLY A 342 -16.25 -31.08 -5.63
N THR A 343 -15.25 -30.51 -4.95
CA THR A 343 -14.39 -31.27 -4.01
C THR A 343 -14.99 -31.47 -2.62
N GLY A 344 -16.10 -30.79 -2.30
CA GLY A 344 -16.72 -30.80 -0.97
C GLY A 344 -15.97 -29.97 0.07
N ILE A 345 -15.05 -29.10 -0.35
CA ILE A 345 -14.30 -28.19 0.51
C ILE A 345 -15.00 -26.82 0.54
N ASN A 346 -15.24 -26.30 1.72
CA ASN A 346 -15.71 -24.93 1.94
C ASN A 346 -14.53 -23.95 1.88
N VAL A 347 -14.65 -22.89 1.10
CA VAL A 347 -13.66 -21.81 1.02
C VAL A 347 -14.13 -20.63 1.85
N TYR A 348 -13.22 -20.11 2.67
CA TYR A 348 -13.42 -18.92 3.49
C TYR A 348 -12.42 -17.83 3.10
N THR A 349 -12.88 -16.59 3.07
CA THR A 349 -12.00 -15.43 2.99
C THR A 349 -11.53 -15.00 4.38
N HIS A 350 -10.43 -14.23 4.44
CA HIS A 350 -9.91 -13.59 5.64
C HIS A 350 -9.36 -12.21 5.30
N GLY A 351 -9.45 -11.26 6.24
CA GLY A 351 -8.86 -9.93 6.08
C GLY A 351 -9.38 -9.18 4.86
N GLU A 352 -8.48 -8.65 4.06
CA GLU A 352 -8.81 -7.85 2.85
C GLU A 352 -9.46 -8.67 1.70
N MET A 353 -9.60 -9.98 1.85
CA MET A 353 -10.31 -10.80 0.86
C MET A 353 -11.84 -10.80 1.07
N LEU A 354 -12.34 -10.32 2.22
CA LEU A 354 -13.79 -10.24 2.52
C LEU A 354 -14.60 -9.55 1.40
N PRO A 355 -14.17 -8.42 0.81
CA PRO A 355 -14.93 -7.77 -0.27
C PRO A 355 -15.13 -8.63 -1.52
N GLY A 356 -14.34 -9.67 -1.72
CA GLY A 356 -14.48 -10.62 -2.82
C GLY A 356 -15.88 -11.24 -2.93
N HIS A 357 -16.59 -11.38 -1.79
CA HIS A 357 -17.96 -11.88 -1.75
C HIS A 357 -18.97 -10.96 -2.45
N GLY A 358 -18.68 -9.67 -2.58
CA GLY A 358 -19.56 -8.72 -3.27
C GLY A 358 -19.52 -8.81 -4.79
N TYR A 359 -18.51 -9.46 -5.37
CA TYR A 359 -18.33 -9.55 -6.81
C TYR A 359 -19.14 -10.72 -7.41
N PRO A 360 -20.04 -10.47 -8.39
CA PRO A 360 -20.95 -11.48 -8.93
C PRO A 360 -20.25 -12.76 -9.42
N GLU A 361 -19.12 -12.63 -10.14
CA GLU A 361 -18.39 -13.77 -10.69
C GLU A 361 -17.68 -14.62 -9.63
N LEU A 362 -17.42 -14.08 -8.45
CA LEU A 362 -16.90 -14.82 -7.29
C LEU A 362 -18.03 -15.38 -6.43
N HIS A 363 -19.07 -14.59 -6.20
CA HIS A 363 -20.23 -15.00 -5.39
C HIS A 363 -21.04 -16.17 -5.98
N LYS A 364 -20.94 -16.42 -7.28
CA LYS A 364 -21.61 -17.57 -7.92
C LYS A 364 -21.14 -18.93 -7.40
N PHE A 365 -19.93 -19.03 -6.87
CA PHE A 365 -19.38 -20.27 -6.32
C PHE A 365 -19.99 -20.56 -4.94
N LYS A 366 -20.89 -21.55 -4.86
CA LYS A 366 -21.66 -21.86 -3.65
C LYS A 366 -20.82 -22.35 -2.46
N HIS A 367 -19.61 -22.86 -2.74
CA HIS A 367 -18.67 -23.28 -1.70
C HIS A 367 -17.74 -22.13 -1.20
N LEU A 368 -17.89 -20.91 -1.70
CA LEU A 368 -17.41 -19.68 -1.05
C LEU A 368 -18.41 -19.33 0.05
N VAL A 369 -18.25 -19.90 1.24
CA VAL A 369 -19.31 -19.96 2.26
C VAL A 369 -19.32 -18.79 3.23
N GLY A 370 -18.24 -18.02 3.33
CA GLY A 370 -18.18 -16.90 4.25
C GLY A 370 -16.78 -16.37 4.52
N ASN A 371 -16.69 -15.46 5.47
CA ASN A 371 -15.43 -14.90 5.97
C ASN A 371 -15.14 -15.46 7.36
N TYR A 372 -13.86 -15.77 7.64
CA TYR A 372 -13.42 -16.26 8.94
C TYR A 372 -12.36 -15.35 9.55
N GLY A 373 -12.51 -15.02 10.82
CA GLY A 373 -11.57 -14.18 11.54
C GLY A 373 -11.77 -12.68 11.28
N GLY A 374 -10.70 -11.92 11.45
CA GLY A 374 -10.72 -10.46 11.40
C GLY A 374 -9.61 -9.85 10.57
N ALA A 375 -9.06 -8.73 11.04
CA ALA A 375 -7.93 -8.07 10.40
C ALA A 375 -6.63 -8.89 10.54
N TRP A 376 -5.65 -8.59 9.69
CA TRP A 376 -4.39 -9.32 9.53
C TRP A 376 -3.64 -9.63 10.86
N TYR A 377 -3.65 -8.72 11.82
CA TYR A 377 -2.93 -8.92 13.10
C TYR A 377 -3.51 -10.05 13.97
N ARG A 378 -4.72 -10.52 13.66
CA ARG A 378 -5.35 -11.65 14.33
C ARG A 378 -4.88 -13.01 13.81
N GLN A 379 -4.08 -13.07 12.76
CA GLN A 379 -3.65 -14.32 12.13
C GLN A 379 -3.10 -15.36 13.11
N LYS A 380 -2.28 -14.94 14.09
CA LYS A 380 -1.73 -15.90 15.07
C LYS A 380 -2.83 -16.66 15.84
N LYS A 381 -3.99 -16.04 16.06
CA LYS A 381 -5.16 -16.67 16.67
C LYS A 381 -6.05 -17.32 15.63
N ASP A 382 -6.51 -16.54 14.66
CA ASP A 382 -7.49 -16.97 13.68
C ASP A 382 -6.98 -18.16 12.85
N PHE A 383 -5.70 -18.16 12.44
CA PHE A 383 -5.09 -19.26 11.69
C PHE A 383 -4.81 -20.49 12.56
N ALA A 384 -4.46 -20.30 13.84
CA ALA A 384 -4.27 -21.43 14.76
C ALA A 384 -5.58 -22.17 15.05
N GLU A 385 -6.68 -21.43 15.17
CA GLU A 385 -8.02 -21.97 15.45
C GLU A 385 -8.72 -22.49 14.17
N PHE A 386 -8.31 -22.08 12.98
CA PHE A 386 -8.91 -22.53 11.71
C PHE A 386 -8.52 -23.99 11.44
N PRO A 387 -9.48 -24.94 11.24
CA PRO A 387 -9.17 -26.37 11.16
C PRO A 387 -8.84 -26.88 9.76
N GLY A 388 -8.49 -26.00 8.82
CA GLY A 388 -8.23 -26.30 7.40
C GLY A 388 -6.89 -25.80 6.91
N ALA A 389 -6.61 -25.91 5.60
CA ALA A 389 -5.44 -25.35 4.95
C ALA A 389 -5.58 -23.83 4.77
N ILE A 390 -4.45 -23.13 4.69
CA ILE A 390 -4.40 -21.67 4.62
C ILE A 390 -3.57 -21.26 3.42
N LEU A 391 -4.08 -20.34 2.60
CA LEU A 391 -3.38 -19.75 1.45
C LEU A 391 -3.25 -18.24 1.62
N MET A 392 -1.99 -17.76 1.62
CA MET A 392 -1.67 -16.33 1.60
C MET A 392 -1.27 -15.89 0.20
N THR A 393 -1.97 -14.91 -0.33
CA THR A 393 -1.79 -14.46 -1.72
C THR A 393 -0.96 -13.18 -1.85
N THR A 394 -1.06 -12.29 -0.88
CA THR A 394 -0.36 -10.99 -0.89
C THR A 394 0.02 -10.56 0.52
N ASN A 395 0.43 -9.29 0.70
CA ASN A 395 0.62 -8.71 2.03
C ASN A 395 -0.67 -8.87 2.86
N CYS A 396 -0.63 -8.76 3.91
CA CYS A 396 -0.37 -8.64 5.32
C CYS A 396 -0.11 -10.02 5.95
N ILE A 397 0.93 -10.72 5.60
CA ILE A 397 1.33 -11.94 6.30
C ILE A 397 2.07 -11.59 7.59
N MET A 398 1.89 -12.42 8.62
CA MET A 398 2.73 -12.45 9.81
C MET A 398 3.64 -13.69 9.76
N ASP A 399 4.77 -13.62 10.44
CA ASP A 399 5.61 -14.81 10.64
C ASP A 399 4.78 -15.96 11.24
N PRO A 400 4.68 -17.12 10.54
CA PRO A 400 3.79 -18.20 10.91
C PRO A 400 4.13 -18.83 12.26
N SER A 401 3.12 -18.95 13.11
CA SER A 401 3.24 -19.70 14.34
C SER A 401 3.39 -21.21 14.08
N PRO A 402 4.17 -21.95 14.87
CA PRO A 402 4.24 -23.42 14.81
C PRO A 402 2.88 -24.12 14.83
N ALA A 403 1.84 -23.48 15.38
CA ALA A 403 0.48 -24.03 15.45
C ALA A 403 -0.20 -24.22 14.08
N TYR A 404 0.29 -23.55 13.02
CA TYR A 404 -0.27 -23.64 11.66
C TYR A 404 0.78 -23.62 10.54
N ALA A 405 2.06 -23.60 10.87
CA ALA A 405 3.15 -23.54 9.88
C ALA A 405 3.13 -24.74 8.90
N ASP A 406 2.63 -25.90 9.34
CA ASP A 406 2.55 -27.12 8.50
C ASP A 406 1.38 -27.13 7.50
N ARG A 407 0.53 -26.12 7.52
CA ARG A 407 -0.68 -26.04 6.68
C ARG A 407 -0.93 -24.66 6.07
N ILE A 408 0.06 -23.77 6.13
CA ILE A 408 0.06 -22.49 5.44
C ILE A 408 0.89 -22.58 4.17
N PHE A 409 0.35 -22.01 3.10
CA PHE A 409 0.97 -21.90 1.79
C PHE A 409 1.03 -20.43 1.39
N THR A 410 2.01 -20.05 0.61
CA THR A 410 2.16 -18.70 0.05
C THR A 410 2.20 -18.73 -1.46
N THR A 411 1.86 -17.63 -2.12
CA THR A 411 1.99 -17.45 -3.57
C THR A 411 2.33 -16.00 -3.91
N GLY A 412 2.69 -15.72 -5.17
CA GLY A 412 3.05 -14.37 -5.60
C GLY A 412 4.29 -13.84 -4.91
N GLU A 413 4.23 -12.59 -4.46
CA GLU A 413 5.37 -11.90 -3.83
C GLU A 413 5.51 -12.23 -2.33
N VAL A 414 4.54 -12.93 -1.75
CA VAL A 414 4.59 -13.33 -0.34
C VAL A 414 5.65 -14.40 -0.12
N GLY A 415 6.52 -14.17 0.83
CA GLY A 415 7.60 -15.10 1.20
C GLY A 415 7.81 -15.19 2.70
N VAL A 416 7.79 -16.42 3.22
CA VAL A 416 8.24 -16.76 4.56
C VAL A 416 8.93 -18.12 4.51
N SER A 417 10.14 -18.23 5.03
CA SER A 417 10.97 -19.43 4.89
C SER A 417 10.32 -20.71 5.48
N ALA A 418 9.36 -20.55 6.42
CA ALA A 418 8.68 -21.67 7.05
C ALA A 418 7.48 -22.21 6.24
N SER A 419 7.07 -21.55 5.14
CA SER A 419 5.89 -21.93 4.35
C SER A 419 6.27 -22.53 3.00
N LYS A 420 5.41 -23.39 2.45
CA LYS A 420 5.54 -23.82 1.08
C LYS A 420 5.04 -22.72 0.15
N HIS A 421 5.92 -22.27 -0.74
CA HIS A 421 5.59 -21.30 -1.77
C HIS A 421 5.07 -22.00 -3.05
N LEU A 422 3.95 -21.53 -3.57
CA LEU A 422 3.34 -22.02 -4.82
C LEU A 422 3.60 -21.00 -5.92
N SER A 423 4.53 -21.32 -6.79
CA SER A 423 4.86 -20.50 -7.95
C SER A 423 3.87 -20.70 -9.08
N GLY A 424 3.83 -19.78 -10.03
CA GLY A 424 3.01 -19.85 -11.22
C GLY A 424 2.52 -18.48 -11.68
N THR A 425 2.09 -18.41 -12.94
CA THR A 425 1.47 -17.20 -13.49
C THR A 425 -0.02 -17.18 -13.16
N PRO A 426 -0.66 -16.00 -13.11
CA PRO A 426 -2.10 -15.88 -12.93
C PRO A 426 -2.87 -16.75 -13.94
N GLY A 427 -3.86 -17.49 -13.47
CA GLY A 427 -4.66 -18.43 -14.27
C GLY A 427 -4.04 -19.81 -14.50
N ALA A 428 -2.76 -19.99 -14.13
CA ALA A 428 -2.03 -21.28 -14.26
C ALA A 428 -1.39 -21.76 -12.95
N LYS A 429 -1.70 -21.12 -11.81
CA LYS A 429 -1.24 -21.59 -10.50
C LYS A 429 -1.94 -22.90 -10.13
N ASP A 430 -1.17 -23.86 -9.60
CA ASP A 430 -1.68 -25.15 -9.15
C ASP A 430 -1.88 -25.15 -7.63
N PHE A 431 -3.12 -25.21 -7.18
CA PHE A 431 -3.50 -25.29 -5.77
C PHE A 431 -3.80 -26.72 -5.29
N SER A 432 -3.46 -27.75 -6.09
CA SER A 432 -3.70 -29.16 -5.76
C SER A 432 -3.15 -29.56 -4.38
N GLU A 433 -2.00 -29.00 -3.98
CA GLU A 433 -1.40 -29.29 -2.67
C GLU A 433 -2.17 -28.67 -1.51
N VAL A 434 -2.70 -27.45 -1.68
CA VAL A 434 -3.59 -26.81 -0.70
C VAL A 434 -4.86 -27.65 -0.52
N ILE A 435 -5.44 -28.10 -1.65
CA ILE A 435 -6.63 -28.95 -1.70
C ILE A 435 -6.36 -30.30 -1.01
N ALA A 436 -5.26 -30.97 -1.37
CA ALA A 436 -4.87 -32.23 -0.74
C ALA A 436 -4.65 -32.09 0.76
N ARG A 437 -4.01 -30.99 1.20
CA ARG A 437 -3.82 -30.72 2.63
C ARG A 437 -5.15 -30.47 3.34
N ALA A 438 -6.06 -29.71 2.75
CA ALA A 438 -7.38 -29.45 3.31
C ALA A 438 -8.20 -30.76 3.47
N GLN A 439 -8.10 -31.69 2.53
CA GLN A 439 -8.75 -33.01 2.64
C GLN A 439 -8.23 -33.84 3.81
N GLN A 440 -6.96 -33.73 4.15
CA GLN A 440 -6.34 -34.43 5.29
C GLN A 440 -6.73 -33.84 6.65
N LEU A 441 -7.00 -32.54 6.69
CA LEU A 441 -7.30 -31.80 7.93
C LEU A 441 -8.77 -32.04 8.37
N PRO A 442 -9.09 -31.85 9.66
CA PRO A 442 -10.41 -32.21 10.20
C PRO A 442 -11.56 -31.39 9.60
N GLY A 443 -11.34 -30.11 9.31
CA GLY A 443 -12.41 -29.19 8.97
C GLY A 443 -13.29 -28.84 10.18
N PHE A 444 -14.33 -28.04 9.99
CA PHE A 444 -15.26 -27.67 11.07
C PHE A 444 -16.19 -28.83 11.40
N SER A 445 -16.27 -29.17 12.69
CA SER A 445 -17.12 -30.26 13.21
C SER A 445 -18.56 -29.84 13.51
N HIS A 446 -18.80 -28.54 13.65
CA HIS A 446 -20.09 -27.95 14.02
C HIS A 446 -20.41 -26.74 13.16
N GLU A 447 -21.68 -26.36 13.14
CA GLU A 447 -22.19 -25.22 12.44
C GLU A 447 -23.07 -24.38 13.40
N PRO A 448 -22.57 -23.25 13.92
CA PRO A 448 -23.37 -22.37 14.75
C PRO A 448 -24.40 -21.59 13.93
N GLU A 449 -25.31 -20.91 14.62
CA GLU A 449 -26.24 -19.97 13.98
C GLU A 449 -25.49 -18.96 13.09
N ALA A 450 -26.04 -18.70 11.92
CA ALA A 450 -25.45 -17.78 10.96
C ALA A 450 -25.48 -16.35 11.52
N LYS A 451 -24.29 -15.71 11.53
CA LYS A 451 -24.16 -14.26 11.64
C LYS A 451 -23.63 -13.74 10.34
N GLU A 452 -24.18 -12.63 9.90
CA GLU A 452 -23.86 -12.07 8.57
C GLU A 452 -23.49 -10.60 8.68
N VAL A 453 -22.69 -10.15 7.72
CA VAL A 453 -22.34 -8.74 7.49
C VAL A 453 -22.61 -8.41 6.03
N THR A 454 -22.84 -7.13 5.72
CA THR A 454 -23.09 -6.71 4.34
C THR A 454 -21.86 -6.05 3.76
N VAL A 455 -21.41 -6.52 2.59
CA VAL A 455 -20.32 -5.94 1.79
C VAL A 455 -20.83 -5.57 0.40
N GLY A 456 -20.00 -4.95 -0.45
CA GLY A 456 -20.31 -4.76 -1.87
C GLY A 456 -20.88 -3.39 -2.21
N PHE A 457 -20.68 -2.39 -1.38
CA PHE A 457 -21.06 -1.00 -1.66
C PHE A 457 -19.98 -0.23 -2.44
N GLY A 458 -19.43 -0.81 -3.52
CA GLY A 458 -18.53 -0.10 -4.43
C GLY A 458 -19.22 1.10 -5.09
N HIS A 459 -18.46 1.89 -5.84
CA HIS A 459 -18.99 3.15 -6.41
C HIS A 459 -20.29 2.97 -7.23
N GLN A 460 -20.40 1.90 -8.03
CA GLN A 460 -21.61 1.68 -8.84
C GLN A 460 -22.85 1.43 -7.96
N ALA A 461 -22.75 0.58 -6.94
CA ALA A 461 -23.85 0.29 -6.03
C ALA A 461 -24.25 1.53 -5.22
N THR A 462 -23.25 2.27 -4.71
CA THR A 462 -23.46 3.48 -3.91
C THR A 462 -24.07 4.60 -4.75
N LEU A 463 -23.59 4.83 -5.98
CA LEU A 463 -24.17 5.80 -6.91
C LEU A 463 -25.56 5.40 -7.39
N GLY A 464 -25.87 4.10 -7.44
CA GLY A 464 -27.23 3.61 -7.69
C GLY A 464 -28.25 4.10 -6.65
N ALA A 465 -27.79 4.37 -5.42
CA ALA A 465 -28.60 4.95 -4.35
C ALA A 465 -28.47 6.49 -4.23
N ALA A 466 -27.72 7.15 -5.12
CA ALA A 466 -27.40 8.58 -4.99
C ALA A 466 -28.63 9.48 -4.89
N SER A 467 -29.71 9.20 -5.64
CA SER A 467 -30.96 9.97 -5.53
C SER A 467 -31.52 9.92 -4.11
N ALA A 468 -31.58 8.74 -3.51
CA ALA A 468 -32.09 8.57 -2.14
C ALA A 468 -31.18 9.23 -1.09
N VAL A 469 -29.87 9.24 -1.32
CA VAL A 469 -28.90 9.97 -0.46
C VAL A 469 -29.12 11.48 -0.56
N LEU A 470 -29.25 12.02 -1.79
CA LEU A 470 -29.51 13.45 -2.02
C LEU A 470 -30.85 13.89 -1.43
N ASP A 471 -31.89 13.07 -1.57
CA ASP A 471 -33.19 13.34 -0.99
C ASP A 471 -33.12 13.32 0.55
N ALA A 472 -32.36 12.40 1.15
CA ALA A 472 -32.14 12.36 2.59
C ALA A 472 -31.40 13.62 3.10
N ILE A 473 -30.36 14.09 2.38
CA ILE A 473 -29.64 15.33 2.71
C ILE A 473 -30.63 16.53 2.65
N LYS A 474 -31.37 16.67 1.56
CA LYS A 474 -32.35 17.78 1.39
C LYS A 474 -33.48 17.76 2.42
N ALA A 475 -33.87 16.57 2.86
CA ALA A 475 -34.90 16.40 3.89
C ALA A 475 -34.37 16.52 5.33
N GLY A 476 -33.06 16.74 5.52
CA GLY A 476 -32.40 16.77 6.84
C GLY A 476 -32.38 15.42 7.55
N GLN A 477 -32.56 14.32 6.82
CA GLN A 477 -32.49 12.94 7.32
C GLN A 477 -31.08 12.36 7.30
N LEU A 478 -30.17 12.98 6.56
CA LEU A 478 -28.74 12.70 6.54
C LEU A 478 -28.00 14.01 6.74
N SER A 479 -27.45 14.20 7.93
CA SER A 479 -26.74 15.42 8.31
C SER A 479 -25.26 15.37 7.95
N HIS A 480 -24.62 14.18 7.98
CA HIS A 480 -23.19 14.04 7.77
C HIS A 480 -22.80 12.63 7.31
N ILE A 481 -21.74 12.55 6.52
CA ILE A 481 -21.11 11.30 6.07
C ILE A 481 -19.71 11.22 6.68
N PHE A 482 -19.38 10.06 7.23
CA PHE A 482 -18.04 9.78 7.78
C PHE A 482 -17.39 8.67 6.96
N LEU A 483 -16.23 8.94 6.38
CA LEU A 483 -15.36 7.88 5.89
C LEU A 483 -14.42 7.49 7.03
N VAL A 484 -14.68 6.34 7.65
CA VAL A 484 -13.87 5.75 8.71
C VAL A 484 -13.30 4.44 8.21
N GLY A 485 -12.01 4.41 7.89
CA GLY A 485 -11.44 3.22 7.25
C GLY A 485 -9.94 3.30 7.03
N GLY A 486 -9.44 2.37 6.23
CA GLY A 486 -8.02 2.20 5.94
C GLY A 486 -7.46 0.95 6.59
N CYS A 487 -6.25 1.01 7.14
CA CYS A 487 -5.61 -0.15 7.76
C CYS A 487 -6.12 -0.43 9.19
N ASP A 488 -5.80 -1.62 9.71
CA ASP A 488 -5.95 -1.96 11.12
C ASP A 488 -4.64 -2.55 11.67
N ALA A 489 -4.48 -2.59 13.00
CA ALA A 489 -3.32 -3.14 13.68
C ALA A 489 -3.65 -3.44 15.18
N PRO A 490 -2.78 -4.10 15.93
CA PRO A 490 -3.13 -4.58 17.28
C PRO A 490 -3.20 -3.49 18.35
N GLU A 491 -2.75 -2.26 18.09
CA GLU A 491 -2.62 -1.21 19.10
C GLU A 491 -3.96 -0.88 19.77
N PRO A 492 -4.00 -0.84 21.14
CA PRO A 492 -5.22 -0.54 21.88
C PRO A 492 -5.85 0.81 21.55
N SER A 493 -5.05 1.81 21.14
CA SER A 493 -5.53 3.13 20.71
C SER A 493 -6.50 3.07 19.54
N ARG A 494 -6.47 2.03 18.73
CA ARG A 494 -7.39 1.80 17.60
C ARG A 494 -8.83 1.51 18.01
N LYS A 495 -9.10 1.26 19.30
CA LYS A 495 -10.46 1.27 19.84
C LYS A 495 -11.18 2.59 19.58
N TYR A 496 -10.42 3.68 19.38
CA TYR A 496 -10.92 4.99 18.95
C TYR A 496 -11.90 4.89 17.78
N TYR A 497 -11.57 4.16 16.71
CA TYR A 497 -12.45 4.01 15.54
C TYR A 497 -13.77 3.32 15.86
N THR A 498 -13.74 2.32 16.76
CA THR A 498 -14.97 1.70 17.30
C THR A 498 -15.80 2.70 18.09
N ASP A 499 -15.14 3.48 18.94
CA ASP A 499 -15.82 4.44 19.84
C ASP A 499 -16.37 5.65 19.04
N VAL A 500 -15.67 6.09 17.98
CA VAL A 500 -16.19 7.09 17.03
C VAL A 500 -17.44 6.56 16.37
N VAL A 501 -17.41 5.41 15.69
CA VAL A 501 -18.56 4.90 14.92
C VAL A 501 -19.77 4.64 15.83
N LYS A 502 -19.55 4.12 17.04
CA LYS A 502 -20.65 3.91 18.02
C LYS A 502 -21.23 5.21 18.57
N GLY A 503 -20.46 6.29 18.55
CA GLY A 503 -20.87 7.59 19.08
C GLY A 503 -21.51 8.51 18.05
N LEU A 504 -21.60 8.10 16.78
CA LEU A 504 -22.17 8.92 15.71
C LEU A 504 -23.69 9.07 15.87
N PRO A 505 -24.25 10.26 15.59
CA PRO A 505 -25.69 10.49 15.56
C PRO A 505 -26.42 9.56 14.58
N GLU A 506 -27.71 9.31 14.83
CA GLU A 506 -28.54 8.40 14.02
C GLU A 506 -28.80 8.91 12.60
N ASP A 507 -28.70 10.20 12.37
CA ASP A 507 -28.85 10.88 11.08
C ASP A 507 -27.53 10.96 10.30
N THR A 508 -26.58 10.08 10.57
CA THR A 508 -25.28 10.04 9.89
C THR A 508 -25.05 8.70 9.20
N MET A 509 -24.18 8.71 8.18
CA MET A 509 -23.77 7.53 7.42
C MET A 509 -22.27 7.29 7.56
N VAL A 510 -21.86 6.03 7.60
CA VAL A 510 -20.46 5.59 7.64
C VAL A 510 -20.11 4.86 6.35
N LEU A 511 -19.14 5.39 5.62
CA LEU A 511 -18.43 4.67 4.56
C LEU A 511 -17.19 4.03 5.16
N THR A 512 -16.92 2.79 4.84
CA THR A 512 -15.70 2.10 5.31
C THR A 512 -15.05 1.31 4.20
N LEU A 513 -13.75 1.07 4.35
CA LEU A 513 -12.93 0.27 3.44
C LEU A 513 -11.68 -0.25 4.16
N GLY A 514 -11.01 -1.23 3.55
CA GLY A 514 -9.78 -1.78 4.10
C GLY A 514 -10.00 -2.60 5.38
N CYS A 515 -8.91 -2.91 6.09
CA CYS A 515 -8.96 -3.65 7.36
C CYS A 515 -9.60 -2.87 8.52
N GLY A 516 -9.63 -1.53 8.46
CA GLY A 516 -10.22 -0.68 9.50
C GLY A 516 -11.67 -1.01 9.82
N LYS A 517 -12.42 -1.52 8.82
CA LYS A 517 -13.80 -1.99 9.00
C LYS A 517 -13.97 -3.01 10.12
N TYR A 518 -12.99 -3.88 10.37
CA TYR A 518 -13.08 -4.94 11.38
C TYR A 518 -13.23 -4.43 12.82
N ARG A 519 -13.07 -3.14 13.05
CA ARG A 519 -13.34 -2.51 14.33
C ARG A 519 -14.82 -2.33 14.65
N PHE A 520 -15.69 -2.39 13.60
CA PHE A 520 -17.12 -2.11 13.76
C PHE A 520 -18.02 -2.74 12.68
N TYR A 521 -17.50 -3.49 11.72
CA TYR A 521 -18.27 -4.05 10.60
C TYR A 521 -19.40 -5.01 11.02
N ASP A 522 -19.30 -5.60 12.19
CA ASP A 522 -20.27 -6.50 12.81
C ASP A 522 -21.27 -5.78 13.75
N GLN A 523 -21.21 -4.44 13.77
CA GLN A 523 -22.16 -3.63 14.54
C GLN A 523 -23.39 -3.31 13.68
N ASP A 524 -24.56 -3.47 14.28
CA ASP A 524 -25.81 -2.98 13.66
C ASP A 524 -25.95 -1.48 13.94
N LEU A 525 -25.65 -0.66 12.93
CA LEU A 525 -25.86 0.79 12.98
C LEU A 525 -27.29 1.20 12.57
N GLY A 526 -28.11 0.24 12.12
CA GLY A 526 -29.46 0.50 11.64
C GLY A 526 -29.50 1.18 10.27
N THR A 527 -30.64 1.85 10.00
CA THR A 527 -30.91 2.56 8.75
C THR A 527 -31.27 4.01 9.02
N LEU A 528 -31.05 4.87 8.01
CA LEU A 528 -31.62 6.22 7.99
C LEU A 528 -33.15 6.16 7.91
N ALA A 529 -33.83 7.28 8.14
CA ALA A 529 -35.30 7.37 8.11
C ALA A 529 -35.92 6.93 6.77
N ASN A 530 -35.17 7.04 5.67
CA ASN A 530 -35.59 6.59 4.34
C ASN A 530 -35.22 5.11 4.03
N GLY A 531 -34.74 4.35 5.02
CA GLY A 531 -34.37 2.93 4.88
C GLY A 531 -32.99 2.63 4.32
N LEU A 532 -32.17 3.64 4.00
CA LEU A 532 -30.78 3.42 3.57
C LEU A 532 -29.94 2.89 4.74
N PRO A 533 -29.07 1.87 4.54
CA PRO A 533 -28.17 1.41 5.59
C PRO A 533 -27.20 2.52 5.98
N ARG A 534 -26.88 2.59 7.27
CA ARG A 534 -25.94 3.59 7.80
C ARG A 534 -24.48 3.16 7.70
N LEU A 535 -24.20 1.89 7.48
CA LEU A 535 -22.85 1.36 7.28
C LEU A 535 -22.71 0.76 5.87
N LEU A 536 -21.79 1.32 5.08
CA LEU A 536 -21.50 0.88 3.71
C LEU A 536 -20.03 0.45 3.61
N ASP A 537 -19.81 -0.85 3.43
CA ASP A 537 -18.49 -1.41 3.13
C ASP A 537 -18.20 -1.27 1.64
N MET A 538 -17.30 -0.35 1.31
CA MET A 538 -16.94 -0.01 -0.06
C MET A 538 -15.94 -1.00 -0.69
N GLY A 539 -15.20 -1.78 0.13
CA GLY A 539 -14.29 -2.78 -0.42
C GLY A 539 -12.92 -2.86 0.26
N GLN A 540 -11.90 -3.22 -0.53
CA GLN A 540 -10.50 -3.27 -0.12
C GLN A 540 -9.90 -1.85 0.04
N CYS A 541 -8.65 -1.76 0.49
CA CYS A 541 -7.96 -0.47 0.63
C CYS A 541 -7.82 0.31 -0.70
N ASN A 542 -7.66 -0.38 -1.85
CA ASN A 542 -7.67 0.24 -3.18
C ASN A 542 -9.04 0.82 -3.57
N ASP A 543 -10.14 0.38 -2.95
CA ASP A 543 -11.48 0.95 -3.15
C ASP A 543 -11.63 2.37 -2.53
N ALA A 544 -10.54 2.95 -2.01
CA ALA A 544 -10.41 4.39 -1.86
C ALA A 544 -10.74 5.13 -3.18
N TYR A 545 -10.51 4.50 -4.35
CA TYR A 545 -11.00 4.97 -5.63
C TYR A 545 -12.52 5.11 -5.66
N SER A 546 -13.25 4.08 -5.23
CA SER A 546 -14.71 4.10 -5.14
C SER A 546 -15.22 5.24 -4.25
N ALA A 547 -14.57 5.48 -3.09
CA ALA A 547 -14.91 6.58 -2.20
C ALA A 547 -14.69 7.94 -2.85
N LEU A 548 -13.59 8.13 -3.57
CA LEU A 548 -13.29 9.35 -4.31
C LEU A 548 -14.29 9.60 -5.44
N VAL A 549 -14.68 8.56 -6.19
CA VAL A 549 -15.70 8.66 -7.24
C VAL A 549 -17.04 9.09 -6.64
N VAL A 550 -17.49 8.45 -5.56
CA VAL A 550 -18.74 8.79 -4.88
C VAL A 550 -18.73 10.22 -4.35
N ALA A 551 -17.66 10.65 -3.67
CA ALA A 551 -17.52 12.02 -3.18
C ALA A 551 -17.56 13.06 -4.31
N THR A 552 -16.89 12.77 -5.43
CA THR A 552 -16.86 13.66 -6.61
C THR A 552 -18.26 13.80 -7.24
N GLU A 553 -18.97 12.70 -7.43
CA GLU A 553 -20.31 12.72 -8.01
C GLU A 553 -21.33 13.39 -7.08
N LEU A 554 -21.19 13.18 -5.75
CA LEU A 554 -22.00 13.86 -4.76
C LEU A 554 -21.76 15.38 -4.78
N ALA A 555 -20.51 15.82 -4.86
CA ALA A 555 -20.15 17.24 -4.96
C ALA A 555 -20.76 17.88 -6.22
N LYS A 556 -20.66 17.21 -7.37
CA LYS A 556 -21.32 17.65 -8.62
C LYS A 556 -22.84 17.77 -8.48
N ALA A 557 -23.47 16.79 -7.84
CA ALA A 557 -24.92 16.77 -7.68
C ALA A 557 -25.44 17.85 -6.71
N LEU A 558 -24.58 18.31 -5.79
CA LEU A 558 -24.87 19.41 -4.84
C LEU A 558 -24.34 20.77 -5.33
N ASP A 559 -23.75 20.84 -6.54
CA ASP A 559 -23.15 22.04 -7.12
C ASP A 559 -22.10 22.68 -6.19
N THR A 560 -21.22 21.85 -5.63
CA THR A 560 -20.19 22.24 -4.67
C THR A 560 -18.85 21.54 -4.96
N ASP A 561 -17.81 21.80 -4.17
CA ASP A 561 -16.55 21.05 -4.20
C ASP A 561 -16.50 19.97 -3.10
N VAL A 562 -15.56 19.03 -3.23
CA VAL A 562 -15.43 17.88 -2.30
C VAL A 562 -15.16 18.34 -0.86
N ASN A 563 -14.42 19.44 -0.65
CA ASN A 563 -14.11 19.96 0.67
C ASN A 563 -15.28 20.67 1.37
N SER A 564 -16.31 21.01 0.60
CA SER A 564 -17.54 21.65 1.08
C SER A 564 -18.69 20.64 1.30
N LEU A 565 -18.46 19.35 1.06
CA LEU A 565 -19.43 18.30 1.39
C LEU A 565 -19.56 18.12 2.91
N PRO A 566 -20.73 17.69 3.41
CA PRO A 566 -20.88 17.22 4.79
C PRO A 566 -20.19 15.85 4.96
N LEU A 567 -18.88 15.82 4.71
CA LEU A 567 -18.04 14.63 4.68
C LEU A 567 -16.78 14.83 5.53
N SER A 568 -16.54 13.91 6.44
CA SER A 568 -15.30 13.86 7.21
C SER A 568 -14.50 12.60 6.91
N LEU A 569 -13.18 12.74 6.84
CA LEU A 569 -12.24 11.67 6.60
C LEU A 569 -11.47 11.37 7.88
N ASP A 570 -11.69 10.18 8.46
CA ASP A 570 -10.97 9.66 9.63
C ASP A 570 -10.22 8.40 9.23
N ILE A 571 -8.96 8.60 8.78
CA ILE A 571 -8.18 7.59 8.07
C ILE A 571 -7.20 6.92 9.04
N SER A 572 -7.33 5.61 9.12
CA SER A 572 -6.41 4.73 9.82
C SER A 572 -5.32 4.25 8.87
N TRP A 573 -4.06 4.52 9.19
CA TRP A 573 -2.94 4.03 8.40
C TRP A 573 -2.16 2.94 9.17
N PHE A 574 -1.46 2.09 8.44
CA PHE A 574 -0.52 1.13 8.99
C PHE A 574 0.70 0.94 8.08
N GLU A 575 0.49 0.82 6.77
CA GLU A 575 1.54 0.46 5.81
C GLU A 575 1.48 1.34 4.54
N GLN A 576 2.32 1.05 3.59
CA GLN A 576 2.69 1.92 2.47
C GLN A 576 1.56 2.18 1.48
N LYS A 577 0.58 1.27 1.34
CA LYS A 577 -0.59 1.54 0.48
C LYS A 577 -1.43 2.69 1.05
N ALA A 578 -1.51 2.82 2.38
CA ALA A 578 -2.14 3.98 2.99
C ALA A 578 -1.36 5.29 2.73
N VAL A 579 -0.03 5.22 2.65
CA VAL A 579 0.79 6.37 2.24
C VAL A 579 0.47 6.77 0.79
N ALA A 580 0.38 5.81 -0.13
CA ALA A 580 0.01 6.08 -1.53
C ALA A 580 -1.37 6.74 -1.64
N VAL A 581 -2.37 6.24 -0.92
CA VAL A 581 -3.72 6.83 -0.87
C VAL A 581 -3.67 8.25 -0.29
N LEU A 582 -2.90 8.48 0.80
CA LEU A 582 -2.73 9.83 1.36
C LEU A 582 -2.15 10.80 0.33
N LEU A 583 -1.08 10.42 -0.38
CA LEU A 583 -0.49 11.25 -1.45
C LEU A 583 -1.51 11.57 -2.55
N THR A 584 -2.40 10.63 -2.88
CA THR A 584 -3.51 10.88 -3.81
C THR A 584 -4.47 11.94 -3.29
N LEU A 585 -4.90 11.83 -2.04
CA LEU A 585 -5.81 12.81 -1.42
C LEU A 585 -5.17 14.21 -1.37
N LEU A 586 -3.88 14.30 -1.01
CA LEU A 586 -3.14 15.55 -0.97
C LEU A 586 -2.99 16.16 -2.38
N ASN A 587 -2.67 15.37 -3.40
CA ASN A 587 -2.58 15.85 -4.78
C ASN A 587 -3.93 16.35 -5.33
N LEU A 588 -5.04 15.73 -4.95
CA LEU A 588 -6.39 16.14 -5.31
C LEU A 588 -6.86 17.39 -4.53
N GLY A 589 -6.08 17.85 -3.56
CA GLY A 589 -6.41 19.02 -2.75
C GLY A 589 -7.49 18.76 -1.68
N VAL A 590 -7.68 17.50 -1.31
CA VAL A 590 -8.57 17.13 -0.19
C VAL A 590 -7.98 17.63 1.11
N LYS A 591 -8.81 18.27 1.93
CA LYS A 591 -8.44 18.89 3.19
C LYS A 591 -9.13 18.23 4.38
N ASN A 592 -8.80 18.69 5.58
CA ASN A 592 -9.42 18.25 6.83
C ASN A 592 -9.35 16.73 7.05
N ILE A 593 -8.26 16.11 6.59
CA ILE A 593 -8.02 14.68 6.74
C ILE A 593 -7.50 14.42 8.16
N ARG A 594 -8.18 13.57 8.92
CA ARG A 594 -7.64 13.02 10.17
C ARG A 594 -6.86 11.77 9.87
N LEU A 595 -5.64 11.70 10.37
CA LEU A 595 -4.74 10.56 10.20
C LEU A 595 -4.39 10.00 11.57
N GLY A 596 -4.58 8.71 11.75
CA GLY A 596 -4.32 8.05 13.02
C GLY A 596 -3.99 6.56 12.91
N PRO A 597 -3.82 5.92 14.10
CA PRO A 597 -3.94 6.47 15.45
C PRO A 597 -2.74 7.32 15.89
N GLN A 598 -1.59 7.20 15.22
CA GLN A 598 -0.39 8.03 15.40
C GLN A 598 0.12 8.48 14.04
N LEU A 599 0.90 9.56 14.02
CA LEU A 599 1.55 10.02 12.80
C LEU A 599 2.76 9.13 12.46
N PRO A 600 3.14 9.02 11.17
CA PRO A 600 4.27 8.20 10.77
C PRO A 600 5.59 8.64 11.41
N ALA A 601 6.37 7.68 11.91
CA ALA A 601 7.66 7.94 12.58
C ALA A 601 8.73 8.57 11.66
N PHE A 602 8.59 8.42 10.34
CA PHE A 602 9.46 9.08 9.36
C PHE A 602 9.10 10.56 9.13
N CYS A 603 7.96 11.03 9.64
CA CYS A 603 7.58 12.44 9.58
C CYS A 603 8.23 13.21 10.74
N THR A 604 9.24 14.02 10.44
CA THR A 604 9.82 14.95 11.43
C THR A 604 8.81 16.04 11.81
N PRO A 605 9.01 16.75 12.96
CA PRO A 605 8.15 17.85 13.34
C PRO A 605 8.00 18.91 12.22
N ASP A 606 9.09 19.29 11.56
CA ASP A 606 9.07 20.25 10.44
C ASP A 606 8.25 19.74 9.26
N MET A 607 8.33 18.45 8.97
CA MET A 607 7.54 17.80 7.92
C MET A 607 6.04 17.73 8.28
N ILE A 608 5.72 17.42 9.53
CA ILE A 608 4.35 17.46 10.04
C ILE A 608 3.79 18.88 9.94
N ASP A 609 4.55 19.88 10.38
CA ASP A 609 4.19 21.28 10.27
C ASP A 609 3.91 21.71 8.83
N LEU A 610 4.74 21.25 7.89
CA LEU A 610 4.55 21.49 6.46
C LEU A 610 3.23 20.86 5.95
N LEU A 611 2.97 19.61 6.29
CA LEU A 611 1.76 18.90 5.88
C LEU A 611 0.49 19.52 6.48
N VAL A 612 0.53 19.88 7.76
CA VAL A 612 -0.58 20.57 8.44
C VAL A 612 -0.86 21.93 7.79
N LYS A 613 0.17 22.76 7.56
CA LYS A 613 -0.01 24.12 7.00
C LYS A 613 -0.45 24.09 5.53
N THR A 614 0.02 23.10 4.76
CA THR A 614 -0.25 23.04 3.31
C THR A 614 -1.56 22.34 3.00
N PHE A 615 -1.89 21.27 3.73
CA PHE A 615 -2.98 20.37 3.40
C PHE A 615 -4.06 20.26 4.48
N ASP A 616 -3.95 21.00 5.58
CA ASP A 616 -4.86 20.91 6.73
C ASP A 616 -4.97 19.47 7.28
N LEU A 617 -3.84 18.73 7.29
CA LEU A 617 -3.77 17.40 7.88
C LEU A 617 -3.89 17.51 9.40
N LYS A 618 -4.67 16.62 10.02
CA LYS A 618 -4.91 16.60 11.47
C LYS A 618 -4.51 15.22 12.03
N ALA A 619 -3.88 15.22 13.19
CA ALA A 619 -3.70 13.99 13.96
C ALA A 619 -5.02 13.63 14.67
N ALA A 620 -5.41 12.35 14.65
CA ALA A 620 -6.58 11.88 15.37
C ALA A 620 -6.38 11.98 16.90
N ASP A 621 -7.31 12.61 17.62
CA ASP A 621 -7.31 12.62 19.09
C ASP A 621 -7.93 11.34 19.64
N THR A 622 -7.15 10.27 19.67
CA THR A 622 -7.61 8.93 20.06
C THR A 622 -8.07 8.83 21.51
N LYS A 623 -7.82 9.84 22.33
CA LYS A 623 -8.24 9.87 23.75
C LYS A 623 -9.64 10.45 23.94
N HIS A 624 -10.11 11.28 23.01
CA HIS A 624 -11.37 12.00 23.13
C HIS A 624 -12.26 11.84 21.89
N PRO A 625 -12.73 10.61 21.58
CA PRO A 625 -13.48 10.33 20.34
C PRO A 625 -14.76 11.16 20.20
N GLN A 626 -15.46 11.47 21.32
CA GLN A 626 -16.67 12.29 21.28
C GLN A 626 -16.40 13.75 20.92
N ASP A 627 -15.25 14.29 21.29
CA ASP A 627 -14.87 15.64 20.91
C ASP A 627 -14.37 15.69 19.46
N GLU A 628 -13.78 14.59 18.98
CA GLU A 628 -13.46 14.45 17.54
C GLU A 628 -14.72 14.43 16.67
N ILE A 629 -15.75 13.70 17.06
CA ILE A 629 -17.06 13.71 16.36
C ILE A 629 -17.60 15.13 16.26
N LYS A 630 -17.64 15.87 17.38
CA LYS A 630 -18.09 17.27 17.38
C LYS A 630 -17.27 18.17 16.46
N ARG A 631 -15.92 18.01 16.49
CA ARG A 631 -15.02 18.77 15.60
C ARG A 631 -15.24 18.43 14.12
N MET A 632 -15.47 17.16 13.79
CA MET A 632 -15.79 16.71 12.43
C MET A 632 -17.09 17.31 11.94
N MET A 633 -18.15 17.25 12.74
CA MET A 633 -19.46 17.80 12.36
C MET A 633 -19.50 19.33 12.32
N ALA A 634 -18.67 20.02 13.11
CA ALA A 634 -18.62 21.49 13.11
C ALA A 634 -17.88 22.09 11.90
N ASN A 635 -17.09 21.30 11.19
CA ASN A 635 -16.33 21.71 10.00
C ASN A 635 -17.03 21.35 8.68
N ALA A 636 -18.30 20.95 8.75
CA ALA A 636 -19.15 20.56 7.62
C ALA A 636 -19.94 21.73 7.04
#